data_f605ff7869a0488c63e1bb5afe62fd7e
#
_entry.id   f605ff7869a0488c63e1bb5afe62fd7e
#
_cell.length_a   1.000
_cell.length_b   1.000
_cell.length_c   1.000
_cell.angle_alpha   90.00
_cell.angle_beta   90.00
_cell.angle_gamma   90.00
#
_symmetry.space_group_name_H-M   'P 1'
#
loop_
_entity.id
_entity.type
_entity.pdbx_description
1 polymer ?
#
loop_
_entity_poly.entity_id
_entity_poly.type
_entity_poly.pdbx_seq_one_letter_code
_entity_poly.pdbx_strand_id
1 'polypeptide(L)' 'MSYCRFENTSRQLQDVVDAIHESDCNDDLSKYEQDGLEVILDLAYEVIGLKDKISNIIENQYEQN' A
#
# COMPACT_ATOMS: atom_id res chain seq x y z
N MET A 1 11.66 -3.07 15.68
CA MET A 1 12.50 -2.93 14.57
C MET A 1 11.72 -2.77 13.33
N SER A 2 12.20 -1.97 12.47
CA SER A 2 11.43 -1.67 11.31
C SER A 2 12.00 -2.28 10.06
N TYR A 3 12.78 -3.30 10.19
CA TYR A 3 13.37 -3.91 9.03
C TYR A 3 12.35 -4.47 8.07
N CYS A 4 11.21 -4.87 8.59
CA CYS A 4 10.18 -5.48 7.75
C CYS A 4 9.06 -4.52 7.43
N ARG A 5 9.31 -3.23 7.60
CA ARG A 5 8.27 -2.25 7.41
C ARG A 5 7.61 -2.38 6.03
N PHE A 6 8.42 -2.43 4.99
CA PHE A 6 7.87 -2.46 3.65
C PHE A 6 7.23 -3.82 3.36
N GLU A 7 7.84 -4.86 3.84
CA GLU A 7 7.28 -6.18 3.63
C GLU A 7 5.95 -6.33 4.32
N ASN A 8 5.88 -5.91 5.57
CA ASN A 8 4.63 -6.03 6.32
C ASN A 8 3.52 -5.20 5.71
N THR A 9 3.86 -3.96 5.33
CA THR A 9 2.85 -3.07 4.75
C THR A 9 2.40 -3.60 3.40
N SER A 10 3.30 -4.17 2.61
CA SER A 10 2.90 -4.68 1.31
C SER A 10 1.93 -5.84 1.45
N ARG A 11 2.14 -6.69 2.45
CA ARG A 11 1.20 -7.78 2.68
C ARG A 11 -0.17 -7.28 3.10
N GLN A 12 -0.18 -6.30 3.99
CA GLN A 12 -1.44 -5.74 4.44
C GLN A 12 -2.15 -5.03 3.31
N LEU A 13 -1.40 -4.35 2.48
CA LEU A 13 -2.00 -3.69 1.34
C LEU A 13 -2.55 -4.71 0.35
N GLN A 14 -1.85 -5.83 0.17
CA GLN A 14 -2.36 -6.88 -0.71
C GLN A 14 -3.68 -7.43 -0.18
N ASP A 15 -3.79 -7.59 1.14
CA ASP A 15 -5.05 -8.04 1.73
C ASP A 15 -6.16 -7.05 1.43
N VAL A 16 -5.86 -5.76 1.48
CA VAL A 16 -6.85 -4.74 1.18
C VAL A 16 -7.27 -4.82 -0.29
N VAL A 17 -6.30 -4.96 -1.17
CA VAL A 17 -6.59 -5.06 -2.60
C VAL A 17 -7.46 -6.29 -2.88
N ASP A 18 -7.12 -7.40 -2.27
CA ASP A 18 -7.90 -8.62 -2.43
C ASP A 18 -9.33 -8.43 -1.94
N ALA A 19 -9.47 -7.77 -0.81
CA ALA A 19 -10.80 -7.52 -0.27
C ALA A 19 -11.62 -6.64 -1.21
N ILE A 20 -10.98 -5.67 -1.82
CA ILE A 20 -11.68 -4.80 -2.78
C ILE A 20 -12.13 -5.60 -3.98
N HIS A 21 -11.26 -6.49 -4.46
CA HIS A 21 -11.61 -7.32 -5.62
C HIS A 21 -12.76 -8.26 -5.31
N GLU A 22 -12.76 -8.80 -4.10
CA GLU A 22 -13.77 -9.73 -3.77
C GLU A 22 -15.05 -9.15 -3.35
N SER A 23 -15.07 -7.87 -3.06
CA SER A 23 -16.16 -7.40 -2.36
C SER A 23 -17.14 -6.92 -3.21
N ASP A 24 -17.93 -7.18 -2.91
CA ASP A 24 -19.11 -6.78 -2.68
C ASP A 24 -19.26 -5.89 -1.58
N CYS A 25 -18.30 -5.22 -1.30
CA CYS A 25 -18.26 -4.52 -0.15
C CYS A 25 -18.98 -3.31 -0.14
N ASN A 26 -20.00 -3.24 -0.64
CA ASN A 26 -20.77 -2.15 -0.49
C ASN A 26 -21.48 -2.14 0.75
N ASP A 27 -21.19 -3.08 1.57
CA ASP A 27 -21.95 -3.20 2.68
C ASP A 27 -21.48 -2.34 3.67
N ASP A 28 -21.94 -2.16 4.60
CA ASP A 28 -21.91 -1.52 5.82
C ASP A 28 -20.54 -1.31 6.35
N LEU A 29 -19.73 -0.54 5.73
CA LEU A 29 -18.49 -0.12 6.31
C LEU A 29 -18.75 0.97 7.30
N SER A 30 -18.10 0.87 8.43
CA SER A 30 -18.18 1.94 9.41
C SER A 30 -17.51 3.16 8.86
N LYS A 31 -17.75 4.28 9.49
CA LYS A 31 -17.12 5.51 9.03
C LYS A 31 -15.62 5.43 9.10
N TYR A 32 -15.10 4.77 10.12
CA TYR A 32 -13.64 4.63 10.24
C TYR A 32 -13.07 3.83 9.09
N GLU A 33 -13.79 2.79 8.66
CA GLU A 33 -13.33 2.00 7.53
C GLU A 33 -13.41 2.78 6.24
N GLN A 34 -14.44 3.56 6.08
CA GLN A 34 -14.55 4.39 4.90
C GLN A 34 -13.43 5.40 4.83
N ASP A 35 -13.14 6.03 5.96
CA ASP A 35 -12.05 7.00 6.00
C ASP A 35 -10.72 6.32 5.71
N GLY A 36 -10.54 5.12 6.22
CA GLY A 36 -9.31 4.38 5.94
C GLY A 36 -9.13 4.09 4.47
N LEU A 37 -10.20 3.70 3.80
CA LEU A 37 -10.13 3.46 2.37
C LEU A 37 -9.77 4.72 1.59
N GLU A 38 -10.32 5.84 2.01
CA GLU A 38 -9.99 7.09 1.36
C GLU A 38 -8.52 7.44 1.52
N VAL A 39 -7.99 7.22 2.71
CA VAL A 39 -6.58 7.48 2.95
C VAL A 39 -5.72 6.56 2.11
N ILE A 40 -6.12 5.29 2.01
CA ILE A 40 -5.37 4.34 1.19
C ILE A 40 -5.32 4.81 -0.26
N LEU A 41 -6.42 5.29 -0.76
CA LEU A 41 -6.46 5.77 -2.14
C LEU A 41 -5.53 6.97 -2.32
N ASP A 42 -5.56 7.90 -1.39
CA ASP A 42 -4.70 9.07 -1.48
C ASP A 42 -3.23 8.68 -1.42
N LEU A 43 -2.90 7.76 -0.53
CA LEU A 43 -1.52 7.32 -0.40
C LEU A 43 -1.07 6.54 -1.64
N ALA A 44 -1.98 5.81 -2.25
CA ALA A 44 -1.64 5.08 -3.47
C ALA A 44 -1.25 6.05 -4.58
N TYR A 45 -1.98 7.14 -4.72
CA TYR A 45 -1.61 8.14 -5.71
C TYR A 45 -0.24 8.74 -5.40
N GLU A 46 0.02 8.98 -4.14
CA GLU A 46 1.30 9.52 -3.76
C GLU A 46 2.44 8.54 -4.07
N VAL A 47 2.20 7.27 -3.79
CA VAL A 47 3.20 6.24 -4.07
C VAL A 47 3.49 6.17 -5.57
N ILE A 48 2.45 6.26 -6.38
CA ILE A 48 2.64 6.24 -7.82
C ILE A 48 3.51 7.42 -8.27
N GLY A 49 3.31 8.57 -7.63
CA GLY A 49 4.13 9.73 -7.94
C GLY A 49 5.59 9.57 -7.53
N LEU A 50 5.86 8.61 -6.65
CA LEU A 50 7.22 8.38 -6.19
C LEU A 50 7.86 7.17 -6.87
N LYS A 51 7.28 6.68 -7.92
CA LYS A 51 7.74 5.40 -8.47
C LYS A 51 9.18 5.45 -8.94
N ASP A 52 9.62 6.57 -9.50
CA ASP A 52 11.00 6.67 -9.94
C ASP A 52 11.96 6.64 -8.77
N LYS A 53 11.58 7.32 -7.71
CA LYS A 53 12.41 7.33 -6.51
C LYS A 53 12.47 5.93 -5.90
N ILE A 54 11.35 5.24 -5.90
CA ILE A 54 11.30 3.87 -5.37
C ILE A 54 12.19 2.95 -6.20
N SER A 55 12.12 3.09 -7.53
CA SER A 55 12.97 2.28 -8.39
C SER A 55 14.45 2.53 -8.11
N ASN A 56 14.80 3.79 -7.90
CA ASN A 56 16.18 4.11 -7.57
C ASN A 56 16.63 3.49 -6.26
N ILE A 57 15.75 3.52 -5.27
CA ILE A 57 16.08 2.92 -3.98
C ILE A 57 16.34 1.44 -4.15
N ILE A 58 15.49 0.76 -4.91
CA ILE A 58 15.63 -0.67 -5.11
C ILE A 58 16.93 -0.97 -5.87
N GLU A 59 17.20 -0.21 -6.90
CA GLU A 59 18.41 -0.42 -7.69
C GLU A 59 19.66 -0.21 -6.88
N ASN A 60 19.65 0.77 -6.01
CA ASN A 60 20.80 1.02 -5.18
C ASN A 60 21.12 -0.13 -4.24
N GLN A 61 20.11 -0.85 -3.83
CA GLN A 61 20.35 -2.02 -2.97
C GLN A 61 21.14 -3.08 -3.72
N TYR A 62 20.83 -3.26 -4.99
CA TYR A 62 21.56 -4.25 -5.78
C TYR A 62 22.98 -3.81 -6.04
N GLU A 63 23.18 -2.53 -6.22
CA GLU A 63 24.50 -2.06 -6.59
C GLU A 63 25.46 -2.02 -5.44
N GLN A 64 24.97 -2.12 -4.25
CA GLN A 64 25.83 -2.04 -3.12
C GLN A 64 26.54 -3.33 -2.78
N ASN A 65 26.40 -4.32 -3.55
CA ASN A 65 27.11 -5.56 -3.32
C ASN A 65 28.51 -5.54 -3.90
#